data_97164d13cabd8e778723d351120060a9
#
_entry.id   97164d13cabd8e778723d351120060a9
#
_cell.length_a   1.000
_cell.length_b   1.000
_cell.length_c   1.000
_cell.angle_alpha   90.00
_cell.angle_beta   90.00
_cell.angle_gamma   90.00
#
_symmetry.space_group_name_H-M   'P 1'
#
loop_
_entity.id
_entity.type
_entity.pdbx_description
1 polymer ?
#
loop_
_entity_poly.entity_id
_entity_poly.type
_entity_poly.pdbx_seq_one_letter_code
_entity_poly.pdbx_strand_id
1 'polypeptide(L)'
;MKRAALAVLTLIALTSFTLDAQRATRKAAAPAAKPPAKAAPAPRAEKRVPFAAGETLSYDVSWSSYLTAGTATMTVVEKKPSFNSTAYYIVAEGRPTPLLSKLYSVYYKMDTLLDSFTLLPQRGSAYSEEGKRHRFKTTQFDRAAKKVLFEYKSDTTVKSDFATSAVTQDALSAIYVLRVIPLKPGEKMTMPVCDNGINYKVQFDAGASEKVRTPKGDQAALKIRLSVSDDKGKSVGKNVFIWISEDERRLPVKLQADLPVGSFNLLLRDVK
;
A
#
# COMPACT_ATOMS: atom_id res chain seq x y z
N MET A 1 10.40 -28.71 0.26
CA MET A 1 9.76 -27.97 -0.82
C MET A 1 8.36 -27.48 -0.40
N LYS A 2 8.22 -26.62 0.66
CA LYS A 2 6.92 -26.19 1.22
C LYS A 2 6.86 -24.69 1.56
N ARG A 3 7.56 -23.80 0.82
CA ARG A 3 7.65 -22.37 1.15
C ARG A 3 7.51 -21.43 -0.04
N ALA A 4 6.89 -21.84 -1.13
CA ALA A 4 7.00 -21.15 -2.42
C ALA A 4 5.70 -20.54 -2.98
N ALA A 5 4.61 -20.51 -2.28
CA ALA A 5 3.40 -19.90 -2.80
C ALA A 5 2.99 -18.76 -1.88
N LEU A 6 3.08 -17.56 -2.36
CA LEU A 6 2.32 -16.42 -1.84
C LEU A 6 3.04 -15.18 -1.39
N ALA A 7 3.40 -14.36 -2.33
CA ALA A 7 4.04 -13.10 -2.01
C ALA A 7 3.66 -11.92 -2.94
N VAL A 8 2.46 -11.91 -3.53
CA VAL A 8 2.08 -10.83 -4.47
C VAL A 8 1.45 -9.64 -3.78
N LEU A 9 0.88 -9.81 -2.61
CA LEU A 9 0.29 -8.72 -1.82
C LEU A 9 1.12 -8.34 -0.58
N THR A 10 2.15 -9.11 -0.26
CA THR A 10 3.11 -8.77 0.79
C THR A 10 4.53 -8.80 0.23
N LEU A 11 4.84 -7.80 -0.54
CA LEU A 11 6.19 -7.58 -1.06
C LEU A 11 7.07 -7.04 0.06
N ILE A 12 7.29 -7.74 1.13
CA ILE A 12 8.30 -7.42 2.14
C ILE A 12 8.00 -8.20 3.43
N ALA A 13 8.72 -9.22 3.71
CA ALA A 13 9.26 -9.52 5.02
C ALA A 13 9.93 -10.88 5.07
N LEU A 14 11.19 -10.87 5.38
CA LEU A 14 11.84 -11.89 6.23
C LEU A 14 13.25 -11.41 6.55
N THR A 15 13.40 -10.69 7.66
CA THR A 15 14.66 -10.69 8.42
C THR A 15 14.31 -10.53 9.90
N SER A 16 14.72 -11.52 10.67
CA SER A 16 14.61 -11.55 12.12
C SER A 16 15.64 -10.59 12.73
N PHE A 17 15.19 -9.71 13.65
CA PHE A 17 16.08 -8.88 14.44
C PHE A 17 15.84 -9.07 15.94
N THR A 18 16.94 -9.25 16.68
CA THR A 18 17.03 -9.21 18.13
C THR A 18 17.04 -7.74 18.61
N LEU A 19 16.19 -7.43 19.59
CA LEU A 19 16.12 -6.11 20.23
C LEU A 19 17.03 -6.08 21.44
N ASP A 20 17.91 -5.08 21.47
CA ASP A 20 18.56 -4.60 22.69
C ASP A 20 17.81 -3.36 23.22
N ALA A 21 17.41 -3.43 24.48
CA ALA A 21 16.63 -2.38 25.14
C ALA A 21 17.54 -1.47 25.95
N GLN A 22 17.64 -0.21 25.61
CA GLN A 22 18.27 0.82 26.46
C GLN A 22 17.21 1.74 27.09
N ARG A 23 17.27 1.82 28.41
CA ARG A 23 16.41 2.56 29.34
C ARG A 23 16.93 3.99 29.49
N ALA A 24 16.17 5.01 29.16
CA ALA A 24 16.49 6.42 29.42
C ALA A 24 15.52 7.04 30.43
N THR A 25 16.09 7.66 31.46
CA THR A 25 15.43 8.28 32.62
C THR A 25 14.84 9.65 32.28
N ARG A 26 13.61 9.89 32.73
CA ARG A 26 12.86 11.15 32.60
C ARG A 26 13.28 12.16 33.67
N LYS A 27 13.58 13.40 33.23
CA LYS A 27 13.71 14.59 34.10
C LYS A 27 12.48 15.47 33.94
N ALA A 28 11.87 15.84 35.05
CA ALA A 28 10.64 16.67 35.09
C ALA A 28 10.94 18.14 34.74
N ALA A 29 10.09 18.75 33.94
CA ALA A 29 10.13 20.18 33.62
C ALA A 29 8.86 20.91 34.09
N ALA A 30 9.03 22.16 34.55
CA ALA A 30 8.07 23.05 35.16
C ALA A 30 6.96 23.55 34.19
N PRO A 31 5.80 24.07 34.69
CA PRO A 31 4.66 24.41 33.86
C PRO A 31 4.86 25.72 33.10
N ALA A 32 4.67 25.65 31.78
CA ALA A 32 4.75 26.79 30.85
C ALA A 32 3.41 27.50 30.68
N ALA A 33 3.46 28.82 30.51
CA ALA A 33 2.34 29.72 30.34
C ALA A 33 1.48 29.39 29.08
N LYS A 34 0.17 29.66 29.18
CA LYS A 34 -0.82 29.43 28.10
C LYS A 34 -0.45 30.23 26.84
N PRO A 35 -0.35 29.57 25.67
CA PRO A 35 -0.14 30.27 24.39
C PRO A 35 -1.39 31.06 23.96
N PRO A 36 -1.23 32.15 23.17
CA PRO A 36 -2.36 32.92 22.64
C PRO A 36 -3.22 32.04 21.72
N ALA A 37 -4.53 32.28 21.73
CA ALA A 37 -5.50 31.55 20.93
C ALA A 37 -5.12 31.56 19.44
N LYS A 38 -4.87 30.40 18.88
CA LYS A 38 -4.53 30.21 17.46
C LYS A 38 -5.75 30.57 16.61
N ALA A 39 -5.58 31.49 15.65
CA ALA A 39 -6.61 31.81 14.67
C ALA A 39 -7.18 30.54 14.05
N ALA A 40 -8.52 30.50 13.83
CA ALA A 40 -9.18 29.37 13.23
C ALA A 40 -8.54 29.05 11.86
N PRO A 41 -8.17 27.77 11.60
CA PRO A 41 -7.55 27.43 10.33
C PRO A 41 -8.54 27.68 9.18
N ALA A 42 -8.03 28.21 8.07
CA ALA A 42 -8.80 28.41 6.85
C ALA A 42 -9.48 27.08 6.41
N PRO A 43 -10.68 27.14 5.81
CA PRO A 43 -11.39 25.94 5.39
C PRO A 43 -10.53 25.13 4.41
N ARG A 44 -10.22 23.90 4.79
CA ARG A 44 -9.45 22.97 3.95
C ARG A 44 -10.33 22.48 2.82
N ALA A 45 -9.90 22.65 1.56
CA ALA A 45 -10.56 22.04 0.42
C ALA A 45 -10.08 20.58 0.25
N GLU A 46 -11.01 19.67 -0.02
CA GLU A 46 -10.68 18.30 -0.36
C GLU A 46 -9.95 18.22 -1.71
N LYS A 47 -9.07 17.23 -1.83
CA LYS A 47 -8.36 16.98 -3.09
C LYS A 47 -9.29 16.36 -4.13
N ARG A 48 -9.18 16.81 -5.37
CA ARG A 48 -9.81 16.12 -6.49
C ARG A 48 -9.10 14.81 -6.73
N VAL A 49 -9.86 13.73 -6.87
CA VAL A 49 -9.35 12.37 -7.10
C VAL A 49 -10.14 11.69 -8.21
N PRO A 50 -9.52 10.77 -8.98
CA PRO A 50 -10.19 10.05 -10.07
C PRO A 50 -10.94 8.79 -9.60
N PHE A 51 -11.34 8.75 -8.34
CA PHE A 51 -12.07 7.63 -7.74
C PHE A 51 -13.13 8.13 -6.77
N ALA A 52 -14.13 7.32 -6.50
CA ALA A 52 -15.22 7.64 -5.58
C ALA A 52 -15.59 6.43 -4.72
N ALA A 53 -16.33 6.67 -3.64
CA ALA A 53 -16.95 5.60 -2.85
C ALA A 53 -17.82 4.73 -3.74
N GLY A 54 -17.68 3.40 -3.57
CA GLY A 54 -18.34 2.39 -4.40
C GLY A 54 -17.48 1.86 -5.55
N GLU A 55 -16.40 2.57 -5.95
CA GLU A 55 -15.50 2.05 -7.00
C GLU A 55 -14.89 0.72 -6.57
N THR A 56 -15.01 -0.30 -7.42
CA THR A 56 -14.39 -1.60 -7.25
C THR A 56 -13.63 -2.00 -8.51
N LEU A 57 -12.33 -2.20 -8.37
CA LEU A 57 -11.44 -2.71 -9.39
C LEU A 57 -11.22 -4.20 -9.15
N SER A 58 -11.54 -5.03 -10.15
CA SER A 58 -11.38 -6.50 -10.06
C SER A 58 -10.25 -6.96 -10.99
N TYR A 59 -9.38 -7.81 -10.48
CA TYR A 59 -8.18 -8.29 -11.19
C TYR A 59 -8.15 -9.80 -11.29
N ASP A 60 -7.65 -10.29 -12.42
CA ASP A 60 -7.15 -11.65 -12.53
C ASP A 60 -5.68 -11.66 -12.10
N VAL A 61 -5.34 -12.61 -11.23
CA VAL A 61 -3.98 -12.80 -10.74
C VAL A 61 -3.37 -14.01 -11.44
N SER A 62 -2.24 -13.81 -12.11
CA SER A 62 -1.49 -14.91 -12.71
C SER A 62 -0.10 -15.06 -12.10
N TRP A 63 0.39 -16.30 -12.06
CA TRP A 63 1.72 -16.65 -11.63
C TRP A 63 2.50 -17.21 -12.82
N SER A 64 3.71 -16.69 -13.05
CA SER A 64 4.61 -17.15 -14.13
C SER A 64 3.95 -17.18 -15.51
N SER A 65 3.17 -16.15 -15.84
CA SER A 65 2.54 -15.86 -17.14
C SER A 65 1.48 -16.83 -17.66
N TYR A 66 1.40 -18.05 -17.13
CA TYR A 66 0.54 -19.11 -17.68
C TYR A 66 -0.49 -19.67 -16.69
N LEU A 67 -0.26 -19.51 -15.38
CA LEU A 67 -1.16 -20.07 -14.38
C LEU A 67 -2.03 -18.99 -13.76
N THR A 68 -3.34 -19.06 -13.94
CA THR A 68 -4.28 -18.25 -13.17
C THR A 68 -4.21 -18.68 -11.71
N ALA A 69 -3.65 -17.84 -10.87
CA ALA A 69 -3.41 -18.12 -9.47
C ALA A 69 -4.59 -17.70 -8.58
N GLY A 70 -5.35 -16.70 -8.98
CA GLY A 70 -6.43 -16.19 -8.15
C GLY A 70 -7.10 -14.94 -8.73
N THR A 71 -7.79 -14.26 -7.85
CA THR A 71 -8.42 -12.96 -8.11
C THR A 71 -8.03 -11.98 -7.01
N ALA A 72 -8.01 -10.69 -7.36
CA ALA A 72 -7.86 -9.62 -6.39
C ALA A 72 -8.89 -8.53 -6.66
N THR A 73 -9.25 -7.78 -5.62
CA THR A 73 -10.09 -6.60 -5.73
C THR A 73 -9.46 -5.43 -4.98
N MET A 74 -9.68 -4.22 -5.48
CA MET A 74 -9.43 -2.98 -4.74
C MET A 74 -10.73 -2.16 -4.75
N THR A 75 -11.26 -1.85 -3.57
CA THR A 75 -12.56 -1.18 -3.42
C THR A 75 -12.42 0.06 -2.57
N VAL A 76 -12.91 1.19 -3.07
CA VAL A 76 -13.19 2.37 -2.25
C VAL A 76 -14.55 2.16 -1.60
N VAL A 77 -14.56 1.60 -0.39
CA VAL A 77 -15.80 1.15 0.27
C VAL A 77 -16.71 2.33 0.57
N GLU A 78 -16.16 3.35 1.19
CA GLU A 78 -16.90 4.53 1.64
C GLU A 78 -15.96 5.72 1.88
N LYS A 79 -16.55 6.89 2.01
CA LYS A 79 -15.91 8.09 2.54
C LYS A 79 -16.56 8.40 3.88
N LYS A 80 -15.76 8.49 4.95
CA LYS A 80 -16.26 8.60 6.31
C LYS A 80 -15.44 9.53 7.20
N PRO A 81 -16.03 10.06 8.30
CA PRO A 81 -15.27 10.74 9.35
C PRO A 81 -14.20 9.80 9.95
N SER A 82 -12.98 10.30 10.12
CA SER A 82 -11.85 9.53 10.63
C SER A 82 -10.75 10.46 11.17
N PHE A 83 -10.24 10.22 12.39
CA PHE A 83 -9.13 10.96 13.01
C PHE A 83 -9.28 12.50 12.93
N ASN A 84 -10.46 13.04 13.29
CA ASN A 84 -10.82 14.45 13.19
C ASN A 84 -10.72 15.04 11.76
N SER A 85 -10.87 14.20 10.75
CA SER A 85 -10.89 14.55 9.33
C SER A 85 -11.93 13.70 8.60
N THR A 86 -11.84 13.63 7.27
CA THR A 86 -12.61 12.72 6.43
C THR A 86 -11.63 11.86 5.63
N ALA A 87 -11.89 10.56 5.54
CA ALA A 87 -11.04 9.64 4.81
C ALA A 87 -11.83 8.73 3.87
N TYR A 88 -11.19 8.34 2.77
CA TYR A 88 -11.62 7.20 1.97
C TYR A 88 -11.17 5.92 2.66
N TYR A 89 -12.13 5.04 2.97
CA TYR A 89 -11.84 3.68 3.42
C TYR A 89 -11.67 2.78 2.20
N ILE A 90 -10.45 2.35 1.97
CA ILE A 90 -10.05 1.57 0.81
C ILE A 90 -9.63 0.19 1.28
N VAL A 91 -10.11 -0.85 0.60
CA VAL A 91 -9.85 -2.25 0.92
C VAL A 91 -9.33 -2.96 -0.32
N ALA A 92 -8.26 -3.73 -0.16
CA ALA A 92 -7.77 -4.67 -1.17
C ALA A 92 -7.84 -6.09 -0.62
N GLU A 93 -8.34 -7.02 -1.44
CA GLU A 93 -8.43 -8.44 -1.09
C GLU A 93 -7.85 -9.29 -2.19
N GLY A 94 -7.22 -10.41 -1.80
CA GLY A 94 -6.69 -11.41 -2.73
C GLY A 94 -7.08 -12.82 -2.29
N ARG A 95 -7.55 -13.62 -3.25
CA ARG A 95 -7.96 -15.01 -3.03
C ARG A 95 -7.41 -15.91 -4.14
N PRO A 96 -6.94 -17.11 -3.82
CA PRO A 96 -6.56 -18.10 -4.82
C PRO A 96 -7.78 -18.57 -5.61
N THR A 97 -7.54 -19.23 -6.75
CA THR A 97 -8.59 -19.98 -7.44
C THR A 97 -9.15 -21.09 -6.56
N PRO A 98 -10.40 -21.56 -6.78
CA PRO A 98 -10.98 -22.68 -6.04
C PRO A 98 -10.13 -23.96 -6.08
N LEU A 99 -9.40 -24.17 -7.18
CA LEU A 99 -8.48 -25.30 -7.31
C LEU A 99 -7.27 -25.16 -6.38
N LEU A 100 -6.62 -24.01 -6.38
CA LEU A 100 -5.46 -23.75 -5.52
C LEU A 100 -5.84 -23.67 -4.04
N SER A 101 -7.03 -23.18 -3.71
CA SER A 101 -7.52 -23.12 -2.33
C SER A 101 -7.74 -24.50 -1.70
N LYS A 102 -8.03 -25.54 -2.50
CA LYS A 102 -8.09 -26.93 -2.02
C LYS A 102 -6.71 -27.49 -1.64
N LEU A 103 -5.65 -26.99 -2.27
CA LEU A 103 -4.28 -27.42 -2.00
C LEU A 103 -3.68 -26.66 -0.83
N TYR A 104 -4.01 -25.35 -0.72
CA TYR A 104 -3.46 -24.48 0.31
C TYR A 104 -4.39 -23.30 0.55
N SER A 105 -4.87 -23.17 1.79
CA SER A 105 -5.70 -22.03 2.17
C SER A 105 -4.88 -20.76 2.23
N VAL A 106 -5.34 -19.75 1.50
CA VAL A 106 -4.71 -18.44 1.42
C VAL A 106 -5.75 -17.37 1.32
N TYR A 107 -5.61 -16.36 2.14
CA TYR A 107 -6.40 -15.13 2.04
C TYR A 107 -5.55 -13.93 2.45
N TYR A 108 -5.65 -12.87 1.67
CA TYR A 108 -5.03 -11.60 1.98
C TYR A 108 -6.06 -10.51 1.95
N LYS A 109 -6.00 -9.65 2.95
CA LYS A 109 -6.77 -8.42 3.01
C LYS A 109 -5.88 -7.31 3.53
N MET A 110 -5.95 -6.14 2.91
CA MET A 110 -5.36 -4.92 3.42
C MET A 110 -6.35 -3.78 3.31
N ASP A 111 -6.25 -2.83 4.20
CA ASP A 111 -7.06 -1.62 4.16
C ASP A 111 -6.23 -0.39 4.49
N THR A 112 -6.73 0.76 4.05
CA THR A 112 -6.19 2.07 4.43
C THR A 112 -7.31 3.09 4.62
N LEU A 113 -7.09 4.02 5.53
CA LEU A 113 -7.89 5.24 5.70
C LEU A 113 -7.10 6.40 5.09
N LEU A 114 -7.41 6.72 3.83
CA LEU A 114 -6.74 7.77 3.06
C LEU A 114 -7.46 9.11 3.29
N ASP A 115 -6.81 10.04 3.96
CA ASP A 115 -7.37 11.38 4.25
C ASP A 115 -7.71 12.13 2.96
N SER A 116 -8.94 12.67 2.85
CA SER A 116 -9.45 13.29 1.62
C SER A 116 -8.87 14.68 1.34
N PHE A 117 -8.27 15.33 2.33
CA PHE A 117 -7.67 16.66 2.20
C PHE A 117 -6.18 16.60 1.89
N THR A 118 -5.46 15.65 2.48
CA THR A 118 -4.01 15.54 2.37
C THR A 118 -3.55 14.44 1.43
N LEU A 119 -4.39 13.44 1.17
CA LEU A 119 -4.07 12.18 0.51
C LEU A 119 -2.93 11.43 1.22
N LEU A 120 -2.91 11.52 2.53
CA LEU A 120 -1.99 10.76 3.39
C LEU A 120 -2.78 9.71 4.18
N PRO A 121 -2.27 8.49 4.34
CA PRO A 121 -2.94 7.49 5.16
C PRO A 121 -2.90 7.89 6.63
N GLN A 122 -4.01 7.73 7.31
CA GLN A 122 -4.13 7.90 8.76
C GLN A 122 -3.79 6.60 9.47
N ARG A 123 -4.30 5.48 8.94
CA ARG A 123 -4.06 4.13 9.42
C ARG A 123 -4.22 3.14 8.27
N GLY A 124 -3.36 2.14 8.23
CA GLY A 124 -3.53 0.95 7.40
C GLY A 124 -3.54 -0.32 8.23
N SER A 125 -4.13 -1.39 7.70
CA SER A 125 -4.00 -2.73 8.26
C SER A 125 -3.79 -3.78 7.17
N ALA A 126 -3.22 -4.92 7.56
CA ALA A 126 -3.05 -6.06 6.68
C ALA A 126 -3.33 -7.35 7.46
N TYR A 127 -4.18 -8.19 6.91
CA TYR A 127 -4.47 -9.53 7.38
C TYR A 127 -3.99 -10.55 6.36
N SER A 128 -3.32 -11.58 6.82
CA SER A 128 -2.95 -12.72 5.97
C SER A 128 -3.27 -14.03 6.67
N GLU A 129 -3.82 -14.94 5.88
CA GLU A 129 -4.05 -16.33 6.23
C GLU A 129 -3.25 -17.21 5.28
N GLU A 130 -2.40 -18.07 5.83
CA GLU A 130 -1.53 -18.97 5.10
C GLU A 130 -1.56 -20.36 5.77
N GLY A 131 -2.45 -21.22 5.32
CA GLY A 131 -2.75 -22.48 5.98
C GLY A 131 -3.30 -22.23 7.38
N LYS A 132 -2.58 -22.66 8.42
CA LYS A 132 -2.96 -22.45 9.83
C LYS A 132 -2.40 -21.17 10.43
N ARG A 133 -1.64 -20.38 9.68
CA ARG A 133 -1.02 -19.13 10.18
C ARG A 133 -1.91 -17.96 9.87
N HIS A 134 -2.30 -17.23 10.91
CA HIS A 134 -3.03 -15.98 10.82
C HIS A 134 -2.14 -14.85 11.31
N ARG A 135 -2.06 -13.77 10.54
CA ARG A 135 -1.27 -12.59 10.89
C ARG A 135 -2.09 -11.35 10.68
N PHE A 136 -2.09 -10.48 11.65
CA PHE A 136 -2.71 -9.18 11.56
C PHE A 136 -1.69 -8.10 11.88
N LYS A 137 -1.64 -7.07 11.04
CA LYS A 137 -0.72 -5.94 11.17
C LYS A 137 -1.51 -4.66 11.12
N THR A 138 -1.13 -3.70 11.95
CA THR A 138 -1.69 -2.35 11.93
C THR A 138 -0.56 -1.34 11.89
N THR A 139 -0.70 -0.34 11.03
CA THR A 139 0.22 0.78 10.88
C THR A 139 -0.57 2.06 11.09
N GLN A 140 -0.32 2.81 12.14
CA GLN A 140 -0.94 4.10 12.40
C GLN A 140 0.10 5.20 12.26
N PHE A 141 -0.25 6.28 11.55
CA PHE A 141 0.66 7.39 11.26
C PHE A 141 0.40 8.56 12.20
N ASP A 142 1.32 8.82 13.12
CA ASP A 142 1.36 10.06 13.91
C ASP A 142 2.15 11.12 13.12
N ARG A 143 1.40 11.96 12.38
CA ARG A 143 2.00 12.98 11.51
C ARG A 143 2.67 14.11 12.31
N ALA A 144 2.11 14.44 13.47
CA ALA A 144 2.66 15.49 14.33
C ALA A 144 4.00 15.07 14.94
N ALA A 145 4.08 13.83 15.41
CA ALA A 145 5.32 13.28 15.96
C ALA A 145 6.26 12.73 14.89
N LYS A 146 5.86 12.71 13.61
CA LYS A 146 6.61 12.08 12.49
C LYS A 146 7.00 10.64 12.83
N LYS A 147 6.06 9.87 13.35
CA LYS A 147 6.24 8.49 13.78
C LYS A 147 5.18 7.58 13.19
N VAL A 148 5.52 6.30 13.10
CA VAL A 148 4.61 5.20 12.86
C VAL A 148 4.49 4.39 14.15
N LEU A 149 3.25 4.05 14.52
CA LEU A 149 2.93 3.06 15.53
C LEU A 149 2.56 1.78 14.78
N PHE A 150 3.37 0.76 14.94
CA PHE A 150 3.20 -0.53 14.28
C PHE A 150 2.86 -1.62 15.28
N GLU A 151 1.85 -2.42 14.96
CA GLU A 151 1.46 -3.59 15.75
C GLU A 151 1.37 -4.80 14.83
N TYR A 152 2.00 -5.88 15.23
CA TYR A 152 1.95 -7.19 14.58
C TYR A 152 1.38 -8.22 15.56
N LYS A 153 0.33 -8.92 15.14
CA LYS A 153 -0.31 -10.02 15.89
C LYS A 153 -0.24 -11.31 15.08
N SER A 154 0.27 -12.35 15.71
CA SER A 154 0.19 -13.75 15.31
C SER A 154 -0.04 -14.57 16.57
N ASP A 155 0.77 -15.58 16.86
CA ASP A 155 0.77 -16.28 18.15
C ASP A 155 1.20 -15.35 19.31
N THR A 156 1.94 -14.31 18.99
CA THR A 156 2.37 -13.24 19.90
C THR A 156 2.00 -11.88 19.35
N THR A 157 1.98 -10.85 20.21
CA THR A 157 1.78 -9.46 19.81
C THR A 157 3.08 -8.69 19.99
N VAL A 158 3.54 -8.05 18.92
CA VAL A 158 4.70 -7.16 18.92
C VAL A 158 4.24 -5.75 18.60
N LYS A 159 4.68 -4.76 19.38
CA LYS A 159 4.44 -3.34 19.14
C LYS A 159 5.75 -2.60 19.04
N SER A 160 5.86 -1.71 18.07
CA SER A 160 7.01 -0.84 17.90
C SER A 160 6.57 0.54 17.42
N ASP A 161 7.37 1.54 17.71
CA ASP A 161 7.26 2.86 17.12
C ASP A 161 8.62 3.27 16.53
N PHE A 162 8.57 3.96 15.39
CA PHE A 162 9.78 4.42 14.71
C PHE A 162 9.52 5.70 13.91
N ALA A 163 10.59 6.45 13.67
CA ALA A 163 10.51 7.68 12.91
C ALA A 163 10.15 7.41 11.44
N THR A 164 9.35 8.30 10.85
CA THR A 164 9.02 8.27 9.43
C THR A 164 8.88 9.68 8.87
N SER A 165 8.87 9.82 7.54
CA SER A 165 8.58 11.10 6.89
C SER A 165 7.12 11.51 7.10
N ALA A 166 6.87 12.82 7.22
CA ALA A 166 5.52 13.35 7.35
C ALA A 166 4.62 13.04 6.15
N VAL A 167 5.21 12.74 4.98
CA VAL A 167 4.48 12.45 3.73
C VAL A 167 4.48 10.95 3.37
N THR A 168 4.84 10.08 4.32
CA THR A 168 4.91 8.63 4.09
C THR A 168 3.53 8.07 3.80
N GLN A 169 3.45 7.23 2.76
CA GLN A 169 2.29 6.45 2.37
C GLN A 169 2.34 5.03 2.99
N ASP A 170 1.24 4.31 2.99
CA ASP A 170 1.25 2.84 3.02
C ASP A 170 1.20 2.28 1.58
N ALA A 171 1.35 0.98 1.43
CA ALA A 171 1.41 0.36 0.10
C ALA A 171 0.13 0.56 -0.72
N LEU A 172 -1.05 0.47 -0.07
CA LEU A 172 -2.33 0.62 -0.77
C LEU A 172 -2.62 2.09 -1.09
N SER A 173 -2.39 3.00 -0.14
CA SER A 173 -2.54 4.44 -0.38
C SER A 173 -1.61 4.95 -1.48
N ALA A 174 -0.38 4.41 -1.57
CA ALA A 174 0.57 4.79 -2.62
C ALA A 174 0.02 4.52 -4.03
N ILE A 175 -0.70 3.40 -4.25
CA ILE A 175 -1.35 3.08 -5.53
C ILE A 175 -2.44 4.11 -5.86
N TYR A 176 -3.28 4.47 -4.88
CA TYR A 176 -4.35 5.45 -5.10
C TYR A 176 -3.81 6.87 -5.28
N VAL A 177 -2.76 7.25 -4.56
CA VAL A 177 -2.08 8.55 -4.74
C VAL A 177 -1.41 8.64 -6.11
N LEU A 178 -0.84 7.55 -6.62
CA LEU A 178 -0.26 7.51 -7.98
C LEU A 178 -1.32 7.79 -9.06
N ARG A 179 -2.59 7.44 -8.84
CA ARG A 179 -3.69 7.79 -9.74
C ARG A 179 -3.97 9.29 -9.81
N VAL A 180 -3.62 10.03 -8.75
CA VAL A 180 -3.83 11.49 -8.68
C VAL A 180 -2.66 12.25 -9.30
N ILE A 181 -1.45 11.71 -9.27
CA ILE A 181 -0.25 12.38 -9.74
C ILE A 181 -0.14 12.29 -11.27
N PRO A 182 -0.13 13.41 -12.01
CA PRO A 182 -0.12 13.40 -13.47
C PRO A 182 1.32 13.18 -14.02
N LEU A 183 1.91 12.01 -13.76
CA LEU A 183 3.21 11.65 -14.32
C LEU A 183 3.15 11.57 -15.84
N LYS A 184 4.18 12.11 -16.50
CA LYS A 184 4.39 12.06 -17.96
C LYS A 184 5.57 11.12 -18.30
N PRO A 185 5.63 10.60 -19.51
CA PRO A 185 6.78 9.82 -19.97
C PRO A 185 8.11 10.54 -19.71
N GLY A 186 9.08 9.82 -19.15
CA GLY A 186 10.41 10.34 -18.79
C GLY A 186 10.49 10.99 -17.40
N GLU A 187 9.38 11.28 -16.75
CA GLU A 187 9.38 11.86 -15.40
C GLU A 187 9.70 10.82 -14.33
N LYS A 188 10.33 11.29 -13.26
CA LYS A 188 10.67 10.49 -12.09
C LYS A 188 10.15 11.16 -10.83
N MET A 189 9.67 10.36 -9.90
CA MET A 189 9.31 10.83 -8.56
C MET A 189 9.72 9.82 -7.51
N THR A 190 9.81 10.28 -6.28
CA THR A 190 10.09 9.41 -5.13
C THR A 190 8.99 9.59 -4.08
N MET A 191 8.55 8.48 -3.52
CA MET A 191 7.54 8.45 -2.46
C MET A 191 8.06 7.60 -1.30
N PRO A 192 8.08 8.11 -0.06
CA PRO A 192 8.32 7.28 1.10
C PRO A 192 7.08 6.42 1.37
N VAL A 193 7.30 5.13 1.60
CA VAL A 193 6.24 4.16 1.88
C VAL A 193 6.61 3.39 3.14
N CYS A 194 5.67 3.23 4.05
CA CYS A 194 5.82 2.35 5.21
C CYS A 194 4.93 1.11 5.02
N ASP A 195 5.54 -0.05 5.03
CA ASP A 195 4.83 -1.32 4.97
C ASP A 195 5.49 -2.33 5.91
N ASN A 196 4.68 -3.16 6.58
CA ASN A 196 5.16 -4.18 7.51
C ASN A 196 6.13 -3.67 8.60
N GLY A 197 5.98 -2.43 9.06
CA GLY A 197 6.85 -1.86 10.07
C GLY A 197 8.23 -1.43 9.55
N ILE A 198 8.39 -1.29 8.24
CA ILE A 198 9.64 -0.88 7.60
C ILE A 198 9.37 0.34 6.69
N ASN A 199 10.26 1.32 6.75
CA ASN A 199 10.24 2.44 5.81
C ASN A 199 10.96 2.04 4.51
N TYR A 200 10.35 2.38 3.40
CA TYR A 200 10.88 2.20 2.06
C TYR A 200 10.95 3.52 1.32
N LYS A 201 11.92 3.63 0.45
CA LYS A 201 11.98 4.63 -0.60
C LYS A 201 11.53 3.97 -1.90
N VAL A 202 10.41 4.42 -2.45
CA VAL A 202 9.91 3.93 -3.73
C VAL A 202 10.13 5.01 -4.78
N GLN A 203 10.95 4.71 -5.78
CA GLN A 203 11.16 5.54 -6.94
C GLN A 203 10.25 5.05 -8.07
N PHE A 204 9.54 5.97 -8.69
CA PHE A 204 8.68 5.75 -9.85
C PHE A 204 9.34 6.39 -11.06
N ASP A 205 9.66 5.57 -12.06
CA ASP A 205 10.23 6.01 -13.34
C ASP A 205 9.16 5.80 -14.41
N ALA A 206 8.56 6.90 -14.88
CA ALA A 206 7.55 6.86 -15.94
C ALA A 206 8.22 6.56 -17.30
N GLY A 207 7.89 5.42 -17.86
CA GLY A 207 8.36 4.98 -19.18
C GLY A 207 7.44 5.47 -20.30
N ALA A 208 7.39 4.71 -21.40
CA ALA A 208 6.50 4.98 -22.51
C ALA A 208 5.07 4.50 -22.23
N SER A 209 4.11 5.06 -22.94
CA SER A 209 2.75 4.53 -23.02
C SER A 209 2.72 3.25 -23.83
N GLU A 210 2.01 2.27 -23.34
CA GLU A 210 1.82 0.96 -23.98
C GLU A 210 0.34 0.63 -24.07
N LYS A 211 -0.04 -0.20 -25.04
CA LYS A 211 -1.36 -0.83 -25.06
C LYS A 211 -1.35 -2.07 -24.18
N VAL A 212 -2.17 -2.04 -23.14
CA VAL A 212 -2.41 -3.18 -22.24
C VAL A 212 -3.69 -3.88 -22.69
N ARG A 213 -3.59 -5.13 -23.11
CA ARG A 213 -4.75 -5.94 -23.48
C ARG A 213 -5.44 -6.44 -22.21
N THR A 214 -6.69 -6.02 -22.02
CA THR A 214 -7.56 -6.45 -20.93
C THR A 214 -8.77 -7.21 -21.44
N PRO A 215 -9.52 -7.94 -20.60
CA PRO A 215 -10.78 -8.57 -21.00
C PRO A 215 -11.84 -7.57 -21.52
N LYS A 216 -11.72 -6.30 -21.20
CA LYS A 216 -12.61 -5.22 -21.66
C LYS A 216 -12.08 -4.48 -22.90
N GLY A 217 -11.01 -4.98 -23.52
CA GLY A 217 -10.36 -4.40 -24.68
C GLY A 217 -9.00 -3.78 -24.37
N ASP A 218 -8.39 -3.19 -25.39
CA ASP A 218 -7.08 -2.55 -25.28
C ASP A 218 -7.19 -1.23 -24.53
N GLN A 219 -6.32 -1.03 -23.56
CA GLN A 219 -6.20 0.19 -22.74
C GLN A 219 -4.84 0.85 -22.99
N ALA A 220 -4.83 2.12 -23.42
CA ALA A 220 -3.61 2.92 -23.41
C ALA A 220 -3.21 3.22 -21.96
N ALA A 221 -1.97 2.90 -21.58
CA ALA A 221 -1.51 3.06 -20.21
C ALA A 221 -0.03 3.44 -20.15
N LEU A 222 0.28 4.35 -19.25
CA LEU A 222 1.65 4.73 -18.93
C LEU A 222 2.29 3.62 -18.10
N LYS A 223 3.38 3.05 -18.60
CA LYS A 223 4.18 2.07 -17.86
C LYS A 223 5.11 2.75 -16.90
N ILE A 224 5.01 2.44 -15.62
CA ILE A 224 5.83 3.02 -14.57
C ILE A 224 6.63 1.91 -13.92
N ARG A 225 7.96 2.03 -13.92
CA ARG A 225 8.85 1.15 -13.17
C ARG A 225 8.93 1.63 -11.73
N LEU A 226 8.85 0.71 -10.79
CA LEU A 226 9.06 0.96 -9.36
C LEU A 226 10.39 0.36 -8.93
N SER A 227 11.25 1.20 -8.34
CA SER A 227 12.48 0.76 -7.66
C SER A 227 12.29 0.97 -6.17
N VAL A 228 12.24 -0.13 -5.42
CA VAL A 228 11.99 -0.13 -3.97
C VAL A 228 13.28 -0.41 -3.23
N SER A 229 13.64 0.44 -2.28
CA SER A 229 14.77 0.21 -1.37
C SER A 229 14.34 0.43 0.07
N ASP A 230 14.86 -0.38 0.99
CA ASP A 230 14.67 -0.19 2.43
C ASP A 230 15.52 0.99 2.96
N ASP A 231 15.42 1.27 4.25
CA ASP A 231 16.15 2.33 4.96
C ASP A 231 17.68 2.12 4.95
N LYS A 232 18.14 0.90 4.67
CA LYS A 232 19.55 0.54 4.51
C LYS A 232 20.03 0.61 3.06
N GLY A 233 19.16 1.03 2.14
CA GLY A 233 19.44 1.10 0.70
C GLY A 233 19.40 -0.25 -0.01
N LYS A 234 18.98 -1.34 0.66
CA LYS A 234 18.84 -2.65 0.03
C LYS A 234 17.63 -2.67 -0.90
N SER A 235 17.84 -3.06 -2.14
CA SER A 235 16.77 -3.20 -3.13
C SER A 235 15.82 -4.36 -2.76
N VAL A 236 14.53 -4.11 -2.91
CA VAL A 236 13.46 -5.07 -2.61
C VAL A 236 12.62 -5.29 -3.87
N GLY A 237 12.50 -6.55 -4.27
CA GLY A 237 11.83 -6.93 -5.50
C GLY A 237 12.67 -6.63 -6.75
N LYS A 238 12.26 -7.21 -7.86
CA LYS A 238 12.82 -6.97 -9.20
C LYS A 238 11.69 -6.80 -10.18
N ASN A 239 11.92 -5.98 -11.23
CA ASN A 239 10.97 -5.81 -12.32
C ASN A 239 9.54 -5.49 -11.80
N VAL A 240 9.43 -4.54 -10.87
CA VAL A 240 8.14 -4.09 -10.37
C VAL A 240 7.64 -2.99 -11.30
N PHE A 241 6.46 -3.21 -11.86
CA PHE A 241 5.84 -2.27 -12.79
C PHE A 241 4.36 -2.09 -12.45
N ILE A 242 3.86 -0.87 -12.69
CA ILE A 242 2.45 -0.56 -12.70
C ILE A 242 2.12 0.18 -14.00
N TRP A 243 0.98 -0.14 -14.61
CA TRP A 243 0.44 0.56 -15.77
C TRP A 243 -0.79 1.34 -15.34
N ILE A 244 -0.75 2.66 -15.49
CA ILE A 244 -1.86 3.56 -15.17
C ILE A 244 -2.50 4.00 -16.48
N SER A 245 -3.82 3.79 -16.64
CA SER A 245 -4.55 4.22 -17.83
C SER A 245 -4.41 5.73 -18.05
N GLU A 246 -4.40 6.15 -19.32
CA GLU A 246 -4.24 7.56 -19.69
C GLU A 246 -5.55 8.34 -19.73
N ASP A 247 -6.68 7.65 -19.49
CA ASP A 247 -7.99 8.28 -19.34
C ASP A 247 -8.13 9.02 -18.00
N GLU A 248 -9.21 9.77 -17.83
CA GLU A 248 -9.50 10.55 -16.61
C GLU A 248 -9.60 9.69 -15.35
N ARG A 249 -9.94 8.41 -15.49
CA ARG A 249 -10.08 7.47 -14.37
C ARG A 249 -8.73 7.01 -13.81
N ARG A 250 -7.65 7.10 -14.60
CA ARG A 250 -6.28 6.74 -14.20
C ARG A 250 -6.21 5.39 -13.47
N LEU A 251 -6.80 4.38 -14.11
CA LEU A 251 -6.91 3.05 -13.52
C LEU A 251 -5.57 2.32 -13.50
N PRO A 252 -5.21 1.63 -12.42
CA PRO A 252 -4.08 0.70 -12.42
C PRO A 252 -4.49 -0.57 -13.21
N VAL A 253 -4.30 -0.54 -14.53
CA VAL A 253 -4.78 -1.61 -15.44
C VAL A 253 -3.95 -2.88 -15.36
N LYS A 254 -2.68 -2.75 -14.96
CA LYS A 254 -1.80 -3.91 -14.75
C LYS A 254 -0.77 -3.60 -13.67
N LEU A 255 -0.50 -4.60 -12.83
CA LEU A 255 0.63 -4.61 -11.89
C LEU A 255 1.46 -5.86 -12.16
N GLN A 256 2.77 -5.74 -12.09
CA GLN A 256 3.70 -6.86 -12.28
C GLN A 256 4.83 -6.76 -11.27
N ALA A 257 5.24 -7.89 -10.71
CA ALA A 257 6.42 -7.98 -9.86
C ALA A 257 7.09 -9.35 -9.99
N ASP A 258 8.42 -9.34 -10.11
CA ASP A 258 9.22 -10.55 -10.05
C ASP A 258 9.68 -10.76 -8.61
N LEU A 259 9.27 -11.88 -8.06
CA LEU A 259 9.61 -12.34 -6.72
C LEU A 259 10.51 -13.57 -6.82
N PRO A 260 11.25 -13.93 -5.75
CA PRO A 260 12.08 -15.14 -5.75
C PRO A 260 11.33 -16.43 -6.12
N VAL A 261 10.00 -16.44 -5.95
CA VAL A 261 9.11 -17.59 -6.20
C VAL A 261 8.41 -17.53 -7.57
N GLY A 262 8.70 -16.54 -8.39
CA GLY A 262 8.14 -16.38 -9.73
C GLY A 262 7.60 -14.98 -10.01
N SER A 263 7.18 -14.76 -11.24
CA SER A 263 6.60 -13.50 -11.69
C SER A 263 5.10 -13.49 -11.45
N PHE A 264 4.60 -12.41 -10.86
CA PHE A 264 3.18 -12.21 -10.61
C PHE A 264 2.65 -11.05 -11.42
N ASN A 265 1.46 -11.24 -11.97
CA ASN A 265 0.75 -10.20 -12.69
C ASN A 265 -0.69 -10.09 -12.16
N LEU A 266 -1.13 -8.86 -11.95
CA LEU A 266 -2.53 -8.52 -11.76
C LEU A 266 -2.97 -7.78 -13.02
N LEU A 267 -4.00 -8.28 -13.69
CA LEU A 267 -4.58 -7.67 -14.88
C LEU A 267 -6.01 -7.24 -14.58
N LEU A 268 -6.33 -5.98 -14.82
CA LEU A 268 -7.66 -5.42 -14.59
C LEU A 268 -8.68 -6.15 -15.47
N ARG A 269 -9.66 -6.78 -14.82
CA ARG A 269 -10.75 -7.52 -15.45
C ARG A 269 -12.02 -6.70 -15.56
N ASP A 270 -12.38 -6.00 -14.49
CA ASP A 270 -13.63 -5.25 -14.42
C ASP A 270 -13.52 -4.05 -13.48
N VAL A 271 -14.38 -3.06 -13.73
CA VAL A 271 -14.54 -1.86 -12.91
C VAL A 271 -16.02 -1.59 -12.72
N LYS A 272 -16.42 -1.42 -11.47
CA LYS A 272 -17.78 -1.04 -11.06
C LYS A 272 -17.76 0.31 -10.38
#